data_337df2eef325a920fc2f9ccc874f76d4
#
_entry.id   337df2eef325a920fc2f9ccc874f76d4
#
_cell.length_a   1.000
_cell.length_b   1.000
_cell.length_c   1.000
_cell.angle_alpha   90.00
_cell.angle_beta   90.00
_cell.angle_gamma   90.00
#
_symmetry.space_group_name_H-M   'P 1'
#
loop_
_entity.id
_entity.type
_entity.pdbx_description
1 polymer ?
#
loop_
_entity_poly.entity_id
_entity_poly.type
_entity_poly.pdbx_seq_one_letter_code
_entity_poly.pdbx_strand_id
1 'polypeptide(L)'
;MKILEFGDNSKRKIILIHGFQCPWQVWNKYIEYYKDKFHILVPIMSGHNPEVKEDFISFASEAKEIEDYILSRYGKDIYAVYGMSMGGVLTATLWQNNRLAFDKVIFDGSPLVSYNNLMKGFMKKFYVDITHKSQQRDKKTVEQATKIIISEDNLEY
;
A
#
# COMPACT_ATOMS: atom_id res chain seq x y z
N MET A 1 2.61 -4.58 11.60
CA MET A 1 2.94 -3.84 10.33
C MET A 1 4.20 -3.00 10.49
N LYS A 2 5.08 -2.93 9.49
CA LYS A 2 6.25 -2.02 9.46
C LYS A 2 5.87 -0.76 8.67
N ILE A 3 6.20 0.42 9.20
CA ILE A 3 6.05 1.70 8.49
C ILE A 3 7.44 2.28 8.28
N LEU A 4 7.81 2.51 7.03
CA LEU A 4 9.05 3.18 6.66
C LEU A 4 8.82 4.68 6.62
N GLU A 5 9.83 5.45 6.99
CA GLU A 5 9.77 6.90 7.03
C GLU A 5 10.94 7.52 6.26
N PHE A 6 10.64 8.55 5.48
CA PHE A 6 11.62 9.26 4.68
C PHE A 6 11.39 10.77 4.76
N GLY A 7 12.46 11.54 4.73
CA GLY A 7 12.42 12.99 4.83
C GLY A 7 12.33 13.50 6.25
N ASP A 8 12.17 14.82 6.39
CA ASP A 8 12.17 15.51 7.67
C ASP A 8 10.78 15.44 8.32
N ASN A 9 10.71 14.95 9.55
CA ASN A 9 9.46 14.73 10.29
C ASN A 9 8.73 16.03 10.72
N SER A 10 9.38 17.19 10.62
CA SER A 10 8.75 18.49 10.83
C SER A 10 7.86 18.91 9.65
N LYS A 11 8.03 18.30 8.47
CA LYS A 11 7.30 18.62 7.24
C LYS A 11 5.90 18.00 7.22
N ARG A 12 5.06 18.48 6.28
CA ARG A 12 3.74 17.90 6.05
C ARG A 12 3.87 16.43 5.66
N LYS A 13 2.97 15.59 6.18
CA LYS A 13 3.01 14.15 6.01
C LYS A 13 2.26 13.71 4.76
N ILE A 14 2.84 12.78 4.01
CA ILE A 14 2.16 12.04 2.96
C ILE A 14 2.29 10.54 3.23
N ILE A 15 1.23 9.80 2.91
CA ILE A 15 1.20 8.34 3.06
C ILE A 15 1.13 7.72 1.68
N LEU A 16 2.04 6.77 1.37
CA LEU A 16 2.06 6.03 0.12
C LEU A 16 1.79 4.54 0.39
N ILE A 17 0.65 4.03 -0.11
CA ILE A 17 0.19 2.67 0.16
C ILE A 17 0.26 1.83 -1.11
N HIS A 18 1.07 0.77 -1.08
CA HIS A 18 1.33 -0.11 -2.22
C HIS A 18 0.16 -1.05 -2.55
N GLY A 19 0.17 -1.64 -3.74
CA GLY A 19 -0.82 -2.62 -4.20
C GLY A 19 -0.54 -4.05 -3.71
N PHE A 20 -1.45 -4.97 -4.09
CA PHE A 20 -1.30 -6.39 -3.81
C PHE A 20 -0.08 -6.96 -4.54
N GLN A 21 0.73 -7.78 -3.85
CA GLN A 21 1.99 -8.36 -4.34
C GLN A 21 2.98 -7.33 -4.91
N CYS A 22 2.83 -6.08 -4.52
CA CYS A 22 3.68 -5.00 -4.95
C CYS A 22 4.65 -4.65 -3.83
N PRO A 23 5.97 -4.67 -4.05
CA PRO A 23 6.93 -4.29 -3.03
C PRO A 23 6.87 -2.78 -2.78
N TRP A 24 7.14 -2.36 -1.56
CA TRP A 24 7.14 -0.94 -1.19
C TRP A 24 8.12 -0.09 -2.05
N GLN A 25 9.14 -0.72 -2.63
CA GLN A 25 10.15 -0.09 -3.49
C GLN A 25 9.58 0.56 -4.75
N VAL A 26 8.34 0.24 -5.14
CA VAL A 26 7.67 0.96 -6.24
C VAL A 26 7.59 2.47 -5.99
N TRP A 27 7.70 2.87 -4.72
CA TRP A 27 7.70 4.27 -4.32
C TRP A 27 9.05 4.96 -4.38
N ASN A 28 10.15 4.25 -4.69
CA ASN A 28 11.50 4.82 -4.63
C ASN A 28 11.64 6.14 -5.40
N LYS A 29 11.16 6.21 -6.66
CA LYS A 29 11.21 7.45 -7.44
C LYS A 29 10.40 8.59 -6.80
N TYR A 30 9.24 8.27 -6.25
CA TYR A 30 8.40 9.25 -5.54
C TYR A 30 9.06 9.71 -4.23
N ILE A 31 9.66 8.78 -3.50
CA ILE A 31 10.40 9.05 -2.26
C ILE A 31 11.55 10.00 -2.57
N GLU A 32 12.40 9.67 -3.53
CA GLU A 32 13.54 10.52 -3.92
C GLU A 32 13.10 11.92 -4.36
N TYR A 33 12.00 12.04 -5.09
CA TYR A 33 11.52 13.33 -5.58
C TYR A 33 10.87 14.19 -4.48
N TYR A 34 10.21 13.56 -3.49
CA TYR A 34 9.38 14.28 -2.51
C TYR A 34 9.97 14.36 -1.12
N LYS A 35 10.97 13.54 -0.73
CA LYS A 35 11.53 13.50 0.64
C LYS A 35 12.07 14.85 1.14
N ASP A 36 12.51 15.71 0.22
CA ASP A 36 12.97 17.06 0.59
C ASP A 36 11.83 18.06 0.81
N LYS A 37 10.60 17.71 0.45
CA LYS A 37 9.41 18.57 0.56
C LYS A 37 8.41 18.09 1.60
N PHE A 38 8.37 16.78 1.83
CA PHE A 38 7.42 16.10 2.69
C PHE A 38 8.09 15.07 3.58
N HIS A 39 7.44 14.78 4.70
CA HIS A 39 7.70 13.56 5.46
C HIS A 39 6.83 12.43 4.90
N ILE A 40 7.47 11.39 4.40
CA ILE A 40 6.83 10.32 3.66
C ILE A 40 6.70 9.08 4.55
N LEU A 41 5.49 8.58 4.71
CA LEU A 41 5.17 7.38 5.46
C LEU A 41 4.78 6.28 4.46
N VAL A 42 5.48 5.15 4.51
CA VAL A 42 5.25 4.02 3.62
C VAL A 42 4.90 2.78 4.45
N PRO A 43 3.62 2.51 4.70
CA PRO A 43 3.20 1.30 5.35
C PRO A 43 3.47 0.09 4.45
N ILE A 44 4.10 -0.95 5.02
CA ILE A 44 4.25 -2.25 4.39
C ILE A 44 3.14 -3.13 4.95
N MET A 45 2.09 -3.38 4.16
CA MET A 45 0.95 -4.18 4.60
C MET A 45 1.37 -5.57 5.07
N SER A 46 0.69 -6.11 6.06
CA SER A 46 0.92 -7.46 6.56
C SER A 46 0.89 -8.49 5.42
N GLY A 47 1.77 -9.46 5.47
CA GLY A 47 1.98 -10.43 4.39
C GLY A 47 2.86 -9.94 3.23
N HIS A 48 3.26 -8.67 3.18
CA HIS A 48 4.12 -8.09 2.13
C HIS A 48 5.54 -7.77 2.62
N ASN A 49 5.81 -7.95 3.91
CA ASN A 49 7.15 -7.76 4.46
C ASN A 49 7.91 -9.09 4.46
N PRO A 50 8.99 -9.27 3.64
CA PRO A 50 9.74 -10.51 3.60
C PRO A 50 10.54 -10.80 4.87
N GLU A 51 10.78 -9.78 5.71
CA GLU A 51 11.55 -9.90 6.95
C GLU A 51 10.70 -10.38 8.13
N VAL A 52 9.37 -10.23 8.04
CA VAL A 52 8.44 -10.55 9.12
C VAL A 52 7.31 -11.41 8.62
N LYS A 53 7.07 -12.53 9.29
CA LYS A 53 5.93 -13.38 8.98
C LYS A 53 4.70 -12.88 9.74
N GLU A 54 3.96 -11.99 9.10
CA GLU A 54 2.68 -11.47 9.58
C GLU A 54 1.57 -11.83 8.59
N ASP A 55 0.43 -12.28 9.10
CA ASP A 55 -0.71 -12.58 8.27
C ASP A 55 -1.60 -11.33 8.10
N PHE A 56 -2.03 -11.06 6.88
CA PHE A 56 -3.04 -10.06 6.61
C PHE A 56 -4.40 -10.53 7.17
N ILE A 57 -4.95 -9.79 8.12
CA ILE A 57 -6.25 -10.09 8.76
C ILE A 57 -7.39 -9.38 8.03
N SER A 58 -7.31 -8.06 7.94
CA SER A 58 -8.34 -7.23 7.31
C SER A 58 -7.83 -5.81 7.03
N PHE A 59 -8.48 -5.10 6.10
CA PHE A 59 -8.20 -3.68 5.90
C PHE A 59 -8.49 -2.84 7.15
N ALA A 60 -9.46 -3.24 7.97
CA ALA A 60 -9.76 -2.55 9.21
C ALA A 60 -8.63 -2.66 10.23
N SER A 61 -7.98 -3.84 10.36
CA SER A 61 -6.82 -3.99 11.25
C SER A 61 -5.61 -3.23 10.73
N GLU A 62 -5.34 -3.29 9.42
CA GLU A 62 -4.25 -2.53 8.81
C GLU A 62 -4.45 -1.01 8.99
N ALA A 63 -5.67 -0.52 8.74
CA ALA A 63 -5.99 0.89 8.93
C ALA A 63 -5.78 1.32 10.39
N LYS A 64 -6.24 0.50 11.33
CA LYS A 64 -6.05 0.77 12.76
C LYS A 64 -4.59 0.91 13.16
N GLU A 65 -3.73 0.02 12.67
CA GLU A 65 -2.28 0.09 12.96
C GLU A 65 -1.65 1.36 12.40
N ILE A 66 -1.99 1.74 11.16
CA ILE A 66 -1.51 2.99 10.53
C ILE A 66 -2.00 4.19 11.34
N GLU A 67 -3.28 4.24 11.68
CA GLU A 67 -3.87 5.34 12.44
C GLU A 67 -3.23 5.48 13.82
N ASP A 68 -3.10 4.40 14.57
CA ASP A 68 -2.50 4.41 15.90
C ASP A 68 -1.02 4.84 15.86
N TYR A 69 -0.28 4.37 14.83
CA TYR A 69 1.09 4.79 14.62
C TYR A 69 1.21 6.30 14.37
N ILE A 70 0.38 6.83 13.48
CA ILE A 70 0.41 8.24 13.08
C ILE A 70 -0.06 9.14 14.23
N LEU A 71 -1.20 8.80 14.84
CA LEU A 71 -1.77 9.59 15.94
C LEU A 71 -0.82 9.70 17.12
N SER A 72 -0.10 8.62 17.46
CA SER A 72 0.85 8.62 18.59
C SER A 72 2.10 9.48 18.35
N ARG A 73 2.43 9.80 17.09
CA ARG A 73 3.67 10.49 16.72
C ARG A 73 3.48 11.87 16.12
N TYR A 74 2.45 12.04 15.30
CA TYR A 74 2.30 13.18 14.41
C TYR A 74 0.98 13.92 14.54
N GLY A 75 0.05 13.38 15.33
CA GLY A 75 -1.32 13.91 15.37
C GLY A 75 -2.13 13.46 14.16
N LYS A 76 -3.27 14.08 13.92
CA LYS A 76 -4.25 13.62 12.92
C LYS A 76 -4.09 14.22 11.53
N ASP A 77 -3.34 15.32 11.39
CA ASP A 77 -3.32 16.12 10.15
C ASP A 77 -2.32 15.55 9.14
N ILE A 78 -2.83 15.01 8.05
CA ILE A 78 -2.08 14.40 6.95
C ILE A 78 -2.38 15.16 5.66
N TYR A 79 -1.32 15.66 5.01
CA TYR A 79 -1.49 16.42 3.77
C TYR A 79 -2.07 15.56 2.63
N ALA A 80 -1.54 14.36 2.43
CA ALA A 80 -2.04 13.49 1.38
C ALA A 80 -1.93 12.01 1.75
N VAL A 81 -2.88 11.21 1.29
CA VAL A 81 -2.77 9.76 1.23
C VAL A 81 -2.97 9.31 -0.21
N TYR A 82 -2.07 8.46 -0.68
CA TYR A 82 -2.11 7.87 -2.01
C TYR A 82 -2.14 6.35 -1.89
N GLY A 83 -3.16 5.74 -2.45
CA GLY A 83 -3.31 4.28 -2.47
C GLY A 83 -3.42 3.72 -3.87
N MET A 84 -2.49 2.82 -4.23
CA MET A 84 -2.48 2.13 -5.51
C MET A 84 -3.20 0.78 -5.41
N SER A 85 -4.13 0.50 -6.33
CA SER A 85 -4.83 -0.80 -6.41
C SER A 85 -5.44 -1.21 -5.06
N MET A 86 -4.99 -2.33 -4.46
CA MET A 86 -5.41 -2.78 -3.13
C MET A 86 -5.11 -1.73 -2.04
N GLY A 87 -4.01 -1.00 -2.16
CA GLY A 87 -3.68 0.12 -1.27
C GLY A 87 -4.74 1.21 -1.27
N GLY A 88 -5.47 1.39 -2.39
CA GLY A 88 -6.61 2.31 -2.44
C GLY A 88 -7.81 1.84 -1.62
N VAL A 89 -8.02 0.53 -1.46
CA VAL A 89 -9.04 0.00 -0.55
C VAL A 89 -8.68 0.35 0.90
N LEU A 90 -7.41 0.21 1.27
CA LEU A 90 -6.92 0.61 2.59
C LEU A 90 -7.03 2.14 2.79
N THR A 91 -6.71 2.93 1.76
CA THR A 91 -6.92 4.38 1.75
C THR A 91 -8.38 4.75 1.98
N ALA A 92 -9.32 4.07 1.31
CA ALA A 92 -10.75 4.29 1.53
C ALA A 92 -11.17 3.96 2.96
N THR A 93 -10.61 2.88 3.54
CA THR A 93 -10.87 2.49 4.94
C THR A 93 -10.36 3.56 5.91
N LEU A 94 -9.14 4.05 5.72
CA LEU A 94 -8.57 5.15 6.53
C LEU A 94 -9.44 6.42 6.44
N TRP A 95 -9.88 6.77 5.24
CA TRP A 95 -10.72 7.94 5.02
C TRP A 95 -12.10 7.79 5.69
N GLN A 96 -12.73 6.62 5.55
CA GLN A 96 -14.04 6.33 6.17
C GLN A 96 -13.98 6.30 7.70
N ASN A 97 -12.89 5.84 8.29
CA ASN A 97 -12.70 5.81 9.73
C ASN A 97 -12.68 7.21 10.35
N ASN A 98 -12.35 8.23 9.59
CA ASN A 98 -12.30 9.64 10.01
C ASN A 98 -11.46 9.91 11.28
N ARG A 99 -10.48 9.07 11.56
CA ARG A 99 -9.53 9.26 12.67
C ARG A 99 -8.36 10.16 12.28
N LEU A 100 -8.02 10.17 10.99
CA LEU A 100 -7.04 11.07 10.39
C LEU A 100 -7.76 12.09 9.51
N ALA A 101 -7.23 13.31 9.46
CA ALA A 101 -7.72 14.37 8.59
C ALA A 101 -6.80 14.49 7.37
N PHE A 102 -7.35 14.27 6.19
CA PHE A 102 -6.62 14.31 4.93
C PHE A 102 -7.00 15.54 4.11
N ASP A 103 -6.01 16.35 3.71
CA ASP A 103 -6.25 17.43 2.73
C ASP A 103 -6.50 16.87 1.33
N LYS A 104 -5.86 15.74 1.00
CA LYS A 104 -5.98 15.06 -0.30
C LYS A 104 -6.03 13.55 -0.12
N VAL A 105 -6.98 12.93 -0.85
CA VAL A 105 -7.11 11.47 -0.92
C VAL A 105 -7.03 11.06 -2.38
N ILE A 106 -6.06 10.22 -2.73
CA ILE A 106 -5.77 9.84 -4.11
C ILE A 106 -5.91 8.32 -4.25
N PHE A 107 -6.75 7.92 -5.20
CA PHE A 107 -6.97 6.52 -5.56
C PHE A 107 -6.42 6.26 -6.97
N ASP A 108 -5.50 5.33 -7.08
CA ASP A 108 -4.91 4.92 -8.35
C ASP A 108 -5.26 3.47 -8.66
N GLY A 109 -6.05 3.26 -9.71
CA GLY A 109 -6.48 1.93 -10.17
C GLY A 109 -7.16 1.08 -9.10
N SER A 110 -7.84 1.71 -8.14
CA SER A 110 -8.37 1.06 -6.94
C SER A 110 -9.73 0.42 -7.18
N PRO A 111 -9.97 -0.85 -6.80
CA PRO A 111 -11.23 -1.53 -7.01
C PRO A 111 -12.27 -1.14 -5.94
N LEU A 112 -12.72 0.12 -5.98
CA LEU A 112 -13.70 0.68 -5.03
C LEU A 112 -15.15 0.38 -5.45
N VAL A 113 -15.43 -0.84 -5.87
CA VAL A 113 -16.74 -1.27 -6.32
C VAL A 113 -17.29 -2.39 -5.45
N SER A 114 -18.61 -2.39 -5.26
CA SER A 114 -19.28 -3.50 -4.58
C SER A 114 -19.52 -4.64 -5.57
N TYR A 115 -18.93 -5.80 -5.31
CA TYR A 115 -19.15 -7.00 -6.09
C TYR A 115 -20.38 -7.77 -5.60
N ASN A 116 -21.18 -8.29 -6.52
CA ASN A 116 -22.19 -9.30 -6.17
C ASN A 116 -21.53 -10.64 -5.75
N ASN A 117 -22.30 -11.56 -5.18
CA ASN A 117 -21.76 -12.81 -4.63
C ASN A 117 -21.03 -13.68 -5.67
N LEU A 118 -21.51 -13.69 -6.92
CA LEU A 118 -20.88 -14.43 -8.03
C LEU A 118 -19.49 -13.85 -8.34
N MET A 119 -19.40 -12.52 -8.48
CA MET A 119 -18.14 -11.84 -8.75
C MET A 119 -17.17 -11.97 -7.58
N LYS A 120 -17.66 -11.91 -6.32
CA LYS A 120 -16.83 -12.16 -5.13
C LYS A 120 -16.19 -13.57 -5.18
N GLY A 121 -16.96 -14.58 -5.56
CA GLY A 121 -16.45 -15.95 -5.73
C GLY A 121 -15.36 -16.04 -6.80
N PHE A 122 -15.59 -15.42 -7.95
CA PHE A 122 -14.61 -15.36 -9.04
C PHE A 122 -13.34 -14.64 -8.62
N MET A 123 -13.45 -13.46 -8.03
CA MET A 123 -12.30 -12.68 -7.57
C MET A 123 -11.51 -13.41 -6.47
N LYS A 124 -12.20 -14.07 -5.54
CA LYS A 124 -11.53 -14.89 -4.51
C LYS A 124 -10.69 -15.99 -5.16
N LYS A 125 -11.24 -16.73 -6.12
CA LYS A 125 -10.51 -17.77 -6.84
C LYS A 125 -9.31 -17.19 -7.59
N PHE A 126 -9.50 -16.08 -8.30
CA PHE A 126 -8.46 -15.40 -9.05
C PHE A 126 -7.29 -14.99 -8.14
N TYR A 127 -7.55 -14.35 -6.99
CA TYR A 127 -6.51 -13.96 -6.06
C TYR A 127 -5.81 -15.15 -5.39
N VAL A 128 -6.55 -16.22 -5.08
CA VAL A 128 -5.97 -17.44 -4.52
C VAL A 128 -5.03 -18.09 -5.56
N ASP A 129 -5.46 -18.21 -6.82
CA ASP A 129 -4.64 -18.79 -7.88
C ASP A 129 -3.36 -17.98 -8.15
N ILE A 130 -3.45 -16.64 -8.17
CA ILE A 130 -2.28 -15.77 -8.30
C ILE A 130 -1.33 -15.94 -7.12
N THR A 131 -1.87 -15.95 -5.90
CA THR A 131 -1.05 -16.12 -4.69
C THR A 131 -0.31 -17.46 -4.71
N HIS A 132 -0.99 -18.54 -5.05
CA HIS A 132 -0.36 -19.86 -5.17
C HIS A 132 0.77 -19.86 -6.21
N LYS A 133 0.53 -19.30 -7.39
CA LYS A 133 1.56 -19.20 -8.45
C LYS A 133 2.76 -18.36 -8.00
N SER A 134 2.51 -17.26 -7.31
CA SER A 134 3.55 -16.39 -6.77
C SER A 134 4.37 -17.10 -5.68
N GLN A 135 3.72 -17.88 -4.81
CA GLN A 135 4.40 -18.66 -3.76
C GLN A 135 5.27 -19.78 -4.32
N GLN A 136 4.89 -20.37 -5.46
CA GLN A 136 5.71 -21.38 -6.14
C GLN A 136 6.98 -20.82 -6.77
N ARG A 137 7.19 -19.47 -6.66
CA ARG A 137 8.36 -18.76 -7.22
C ARG A 137 8.62 -19.12 -8.69
N ASP A 138 7.56 -19.30 -9.46
CA ASP A 138 7.71 -19.41 -10.91
C ASP A 138 8.35 -18.12 -11.41
N LYS A 139 9.65 -18.22 -11.71
CA LYS A 139 10.51 -17.09 -12.10
C LYS A 139 9.89 -16.30 -13.26
N LYS A 140 9.27 -17.00 -14.21
CA LYS A 140 8.65 -16.38 -15.38
C LYS A 140 7.42 -15.55 -15.02
N THR A 141 6.58 -16.05 -14.09
CA THR A 141 5.41 -15.30 -13.60
C THR A 141 5.82 -14.09 -12.77
N VAL A 142 6.86 -14.22 -11.94
CA VAL A 142 7.40 -13.10 -11.15
C VAL A 142 8.00 -12.04 -12.09
N GLU A 143 8.82 -12.42 -13.07
CA GLU A 143 9.39 -11.50 -14.06
C GLU A 143 8.31 -10.79 -14.88
N GLN A 144 7.25 -11.49 -15.30
CA GLN A 144 6.14 -10.86 -16.01
C GLN A 144 5.36 -9.87 -15.14
N ALA A 145 5.05 -10.24 -13.89
CA ALA A 145 4.39 -9.36 -12.95
C ALA A 145 5.26 -8.12 -12.64
N THR A 146 6.56 -8.32 -12.46
CA THR A 146 7.51 -7.25 -12.21
C THR A 146 7.59 -6.28 -13.39
N LYS A 147 7.64 -6.78 -14.63
CA LYS A 147 7.64 -5.94 -15.84
C LYS A 147 6.37 -5.13 -16.02
N ILE A 148 5.21 -5.63 -15.58
CA ILE A 148 3.94 -4.90 -15.65
C ILE A 148 3.87 -3.81 -14.58
N ILE A 149 4.38 -4.08 -13.38
CA ILE A 149 4.26 -3.18 -12.22
C ILE A 149 5.40 -2.16 -12.18
N ILE A 150 6.59 -2.58 -12.57
CA ILE A 150 7.81 -1.77 -12.52
C ILE A 150 8.33 -1.68 -13.95
N SER A 151 8.24 -0.49 -14.57
CA SER A 151 8.84 -0.28 -15.89
C SER A 151 10.33 -0.64 -15.86
N GLU A 152 10.90 -1.04 -17.01
CA GLU A 152 12.32 -1.46 -17.12
C GLU A 152 13.29 -0.44 -16.50
N ASP A 153 12.95 0.85 -16.55
CA ASP A 153 13.71 1.95 -15.93
C ASP A 153 13.72 1.92 -14.39
N ASN A 154 12.93 1.07 -13.75
CA ASN A 154 12.86 0.93 -12.29
C ASN A 154 13.61 -0.31 -11.76
N LEU A 155 14.18 -1.14 -12.63
CA LEU A 155 14.89 -2.37 -12.27
C LEU A 155 16.37 -2.17 -11.96
N GLU A 156 16.90 -0.95 -12.04
CA GLU A 156 18.29 -0.61 -11.72
C GLU A 156 18.54 -0.27 -10.24
N TYR A 157 17.69 -0.79 -9.32
CA TYR A 157 17.89 -0.59 -7.87
C TYR A 157 17.83 -1.90 -7.10
#